data_ca68cd7471afd49ac89f5205bdb31397
#
_entry.id   ca68cd7471afd49ac89f5205bdb31397
#
_cell.length_a   1.000
_cell.length_b   1.000
_cell.length_c   1.000
_cell.angle_alpha   90.00
_cell.angle_beta   90.00
_cell.angle_gamma   90.00
#
_symmetry.space_group_name_H-M   'P 1'
#
loop_
_entity.id
_entity.type
_entity.pdbx_description
1 polymer ?
#
loop_
_entity_poly.entity_id
_entity_poly.type
_entity_poly.pdbx_seq_one_letter_code
_entity_poly.pdbx_strand_id
1 'polypeptide(L)'
;MGLLGDLCGEAEYLWKRLATVHVALERCSNSGLRRRFSFELKVHIERCQEMKVVVSKLEVLGLSQSYQFCLLKELVRRAFNESYAFSI
;
A
#
# COMPACT_ATOMS: atom_id res chain seq x y z
N MET A 1 -16.16 -13.47 5.67
CA MET A 1 -15.11 -12.71 5.02
C MET A 1 -13.78 -13.29 5.41
N GLY A 2 -12.95 -13.53 4.44
CA GLY A 2 -11.67 -14.16 4.70
C GLY A 2 -10.54 -13.17 4.83
N LEU A 3 -9.41 -13.66 5.30
CA LEU A 3 -8.18 -12.91 5.42
C LEU A 3 -7.79 -12.24 4.09
N LEU A 4 -7.94 -12.95 2.98
CA LEU A 4 -7.58 -12.40 1.66
C LEU A 4 -8.44 -11.20 1.29
N GLY A 5 -9.74 -11.25 1.61
CA GLY A 5 -10.63 -10.12 1.36
C GLY A 5 -10.24 -8.89 2.17
N ASP A 6 -9.91 -9.09 3.44
CA ASP A 6 -9.47 -8.00 4.32
C ASP A 6 -8.15 -7.39 3.84
N LEU A 7 -7.21 -8.23 3.42
CA LEU A 7 -5.93 -7.76 2.90
C LEU A 7 -6.10 -7.00 1.58
N CYS A 8 -7.02 -7.45 0.72
CA CYS A 8 -7.32 -6.73 -0.53
C CYS A 8 -7.88 -5.34 -0.24
N GLY A 9 -8.80 -5.24 0.72
CA GLY A 9 -9.35 -3.95 1.13
C GLY A 9 -8.28 -3.01 1.65
N GLU A 10 -7.39 -3.52 2.48
CA GLU A 10 -6.28 -2.72 3.02
C GLU A 10 -5.32 -2.29 1.91
N ALA A 11 -4.96 -3.19 1.00
CA ALA A 11 -4.05 -2.87 -0.10
C ALA A 11 -4.64 -1.81 -1.03
N GLU A 12 -5.92 -1.90 -1.32
CA GLU A 12 -6.62 -0.90 -2.13
C GLU A 12 -6.62 0.46 -1.44
N TYR A 13 -6.90 0.47 -0.14
CA TYR A 13 -6.86 1.70 0.66
C TYR A 13 -5.47 2.33 0.61
N LEU A 14 -4.42 1.54 0.83
CA LEU A 14 -3.05 2.03 0.82
C LEU A 14 -2.68 2.63 -0.55
N TRP A 15 -3.01 1.93 -1.61
CA TRP A 15 -2.75 2.41 -2.96
C TRP A 15 -3.39 3.76 -3.22
N LYS A 16 -4.69 3.86 -2.95
CA LYS A 16 -5.45 5.10 -3.19
C LYS A 16 -4.99 6.23 -2.27
N ARG A 17 -4.72 5.92 -1.02
CA ARG A 17 -4.30 6.92 -0.04
C ARG A 17 -2.90 7.46 -0.35
N LEU A 18 -1.98 6.59 -0.75
CA LEU A 18 -0.63 7.02 -1.14
C LEU A 18 -0.68 7.99 -2.32
N ALA A 19 -1.51 7.69 -3.33
CA ALA A 19 -1.67 8.59 -4.46
C ALA A 19 -2.22 9.94 -4.03
N THR A 20 -3.20 9.96 -3.13
CA THR A 20 -3.81 11.18 -2.60
C THR A 20 -2.78 12.00 -1.81
N VAL A 21 -2.01 11.35 -0.94
CA VAL A 21 -1.01 12.02 -0.12
C VAL A 21 0.10 12.62 -0.99
N HIS A 22 0.46 11.91 -2.06
CA HIS A 22 1.46 12.41 -3.00
C HIS A 22 1.02 13.76 -3.60
N VAL A 23 -0.21 13.81 -4.11
CA VAL A 23 -0.76 15.04 -4.70
C VAL A 23 -0.85 16.14 -3.64
N ALA A 24 -1.27 15.79 -2.42
CA ALA A 24 -1.38 16.76 -1.33
C ALA A 24 -0.03 17.35 -0.98
N LEU A 25 1.03 16.54 -0.91
CA LEU A 25 2.37 17.03 -0.62
C LEU A 25 2.90 17.97 -1.72
N GLU A 26 2.59 17.68 -2.98
CA GLU A 26 3.01 18.54 -4.09
C GLU A 26 2.36 19.92 -4.04
N ARG A 27 1.12 19.98 -3.55
CA ARG A 27 0.32 21.22 -3.58
C ARG A 27 0.29 21.98 -2.26
N CYS A 28 0.70 21.35 -1.16
CA CYS A 28 0.58 21.94 0.16
C CYS A 28 1.82 22.74 0.53
N SER A 29 1.61 24.01 0.87
CA SER A 29 2.70 24.90 1.33
C SER A 29 2.73 25.03 2.86
N ASN A 30 1.70 24.53 3.55
CA ASN A 30 1.62 24.62 5.01
C ASN A 30 2.55 23.59 5.64
N SER A 31 3.53 24.06 6.43
CA SER A 31 4.54 23.17 7.01
C SER A 31 3.98 22.15 8.00
N GLY A 32 2.95 22.54 8.77
CA GLY A 32 2.32 21.62 9.71
C GLY A 32 1.60 20.48 9.01
N LEU A 33 0.85 20.81 7.94
CA LEU A 33 0.17 19.78 7.13
C LEU A 33 1.17 18.90 6.40
N ARG A 34 2.24 19.48 5.85
CA ARG A 34 3.27 18.70 5.19
C ARG A 34 3.91 17.68 6.13
N ARG A 35 4.13 18.07 7.38
CA ARG A 35 4.69 17.17 8.39
C ARG A 35 3.74 16.02 8.67
N ARG A 36 2.44 16.30 8.77
CA ARG A 36 1.42 15.27 8.99
C ARG A 36 1.35 14.29 7.82
N PHE A 37 1.34 14.81 6.59
CA PHE A 37 1.31 13.97 5.40
C PHE A 37 2.59 13.12 5.28
N SER A 38 3.74 13.69 5.61
CA SER A 38 4.99 12.96 5.58
C SER A 38 5.01 11.82 6.59
N PHE A 39 4.44 12.04 7.78
CA PHE A 39 4.32 11.01 8.79
C PHE A 39 3.36 9.89 8.32
N GLU A 40 2.21 10.28 7.79
CA GLU A 40 1.25 9.31 7.24
C GLU A 40 1.88 8.49 6.14
N LEU A 41 2.62 9.14 5.26
CA LEU A 41 3.33 8.49 4.16
C LEU A 41 4.29 7.42 4.68
N LYS A 42 5.08 7.75 5.68
CA LYS A 42 6.02 6.81 6.28
C LYS A 42 5.33 5.56 6.82
N VAL A 43 4.22 5.76 7.55
CA VAL A 43 3.45 4.65 8.12
C VAL A 43 2.91 3.75 6.99
N HIS A 44 2.38 4.34 5.93
CA HIS A 44 1.82 3.57 4.81
C HIS A 44 2.90 2.83 4.03
N ILE A 45 4.07 3.44 3.84
CA ILE A 45 5.18 2.77 3.16
C ILE A 45 5.63 1.55 3.96
N GLU A 46 5.76 1.67 5.26
CA GLU A 46 6.13 0.55 6.13
C GLU A 46 5.11 -0.59 6.01
N ARG A 47 3.81 -0.23 6.00
CA ARG A 47 2.76 -1.24 5.87
C ARG A 47 2.79 -1.92 4.51
N CYS A 48 3.07 -1.18 3.43
CA CYS A 48 3.22 -1.78 2.10
C CYS A 48 4.33 -2.81 2.07
N GLN A 49 5.45 -2.52 2.72
CA GLN A 49 6.57 -3.45 2.80
C GLN A 49 6.18 -4.72 3.55
N GLU A 50 5.46 -4.57 4.67
CA GLU A 50 4.94 -5.71 5.42
C GLU A 50 4.00 -6.56 4.58
N MET A 51 3.09 -5.93 3.84
CA MET A 51 2.15 -6.64 3.00
C MET A 51 2.85 -7.40 1.88
N LYS A 52 3.92 -6.85 1.33
CA LYS A 52 4.70 -7.54 0.31
C LYS A 52 5.29 -8.84 0.87
N VAL A 53 5.77 -8.81 2.10
CA VAL A 53 6.28 -10.01 2.78
C VAL A 53 5.16 -11.02 3.01
N VAL A 54 3.99 -10.54 3.46
CA VAL A 54 2.83 -11.42 3.67
C VAL A 54 2.43 -12.12 2.38
N VAL A 55 2.36 -11.37 1.27
CA VAL A 55 2.02 -11.93 -0.04
C VAL A 55 3.02 -13.02 -0.43
N SER A 56 4.30 -12.78 -0.23
CA SER A 56 5.33 -13.78 -0.53
C SER A 56 5.15 -15.06 0.28
N LYS A 57 4.82 -14.94 1.55
CA LYS A 57 4.57 -16.09 2.42
C LYS A 57 3.33 -16.87 1.99
N LEU A 58 2.26 -16.17 1.63
CA LEU A 58 1.04 -16.81 1.16
C LEU A 58 1.26 -17.54 -0.16
N GLU A 59 2.09 -17.00 -1.03
CA GLU A 59 2.43 -17.62 -2.30
C GLU A 59 3.12 -18.97 -2.08
N VAL A 60 4.04 -19.02 -1.12
CA VAL A 60 4.74 -20.25 -0.75
C VAL A 60 3.74 -21.31 -0.24
N LEU A 61 2.66 -20.88 0.42
CA LEU A 61 1.64 -21.78 0.93
C LEU A 61 0.69 -22.30 -0.16
N GLY A 62 0.89 -21.93 -1.42
CA GLY A 62 0.13 -22.49 -2.53
C GLY A 62 -1.19 -21.82 -2.82
N LEU A 63 -1.40 -20.60 -2.36
CA LEU A 63 -2.64 -19.85 -2.58
C LEU A 63 -2.66 -19.12 -3.92
N SER A 64 -1.64 -19.29 -4.75
CA SER A 64 -1.44 -18.54 -5.99
C SER A 64 -2.52 -18.80 -7.06
N GLN A 65 -3.35 -19.84 -6.90
CA GLN A 65 -4.42 -20.17 -7.83
C GLN A 65 -5.72 -19.41 -7.54
N SER A 66 -5.83 -18.79 -6.39
CA SER A 66 -7.03 -18.07 -5.98
C SER A 66 -7.16 -16.74 -6.72
N TYR A 67 -8.39 -16.42 -7.18
CA TYR A 67 -8.67 -15.12 -7.77
C TYR A 67 -8.39 -13.98 -6.78
N GLN A 68 -8.83 -14.16 -5.53
CA GLN A 68 -8.57 -13.15 -4.49
C GLN A 68 -7.09 -12.95 -4.23
N PHE A 69 -6.30 -14.02 -4.29
CA PHE A 69 -4.86 -13.91 -4.12
C PHE A 69 -4.24 -13.13 -5.28
N CYS A 70 -4.66 -13.40 -6.51
CA CYS A 70 -4.18 -12.66 -7.67
C CYS A 70 -4.51 -11.18 -7.58
N LEU A 71 -5.73 -10.86 -7.12
CA LEU A 71 -6.14 -9.48 -6.91
C LEU A 71 -5.30 -8.81 -5.82
N LEU A 72 -5.10 -9.50 -4.69
CA LEU A 72 -4.27 -8.99 -3.60
C LEU A 72 -2.85 -8.68 -4.10
N LYS A 73 -2.27 -9.62 -4.83
CA LYS A 73 -0.92 -9.46 -5.37
C LYS A 73 -0.82 -8.21 -6.26
N GLU A 74 -1.82 -8.00 -7.11
CA GLU A 74 -1.85 -6.83 -7.99
C GLU A 74 -2.02 -5.53 -7.20
N LEU A 75 -2.91 -5.52 -6.21
CA LEU A 75 -3.14 -4.33 -5.38
C LEU A 75 -1.90 -3.98 -4.56
N VAL A 76 -1.23 -4.97 -3.99
CA VAL A 76 0.00 -4.74 -3.23
C VAL A 76 1.09 -4.21 -4.16
N ARG A 77 1.17 -4.73 -5.38
CA ARG A 77 2.13 -4.24 -6.36
C ARG A 77 1.90 -2.76 -6.66
N ARG A 78 0.64 -2.37 -6.87
CA ARG A 78 0.28 -0.97 -7.14
C ARG A 78 0.60 -0.07 -5.96
N ALA A 79 0.25 -0.50 -4.74
CA ALA A 79 0.55 0.27 -3.54
C ALA A 79 2.07 0.42 -3.34
N PHE A 80 2.81 -0.65 -3.58
CA PHE A 80 4.26 -0.65 -3.46
C PHE A 80 4.89 0.30 -4.48
N ASN A 81 4.40 0.31 -5.71
CA ASN A 81 4.90 1.22 -6.75
C ASN A 81 4.63 2.69 -6.37
N GLU A 82 3.46 3.00 -5.80
CA GLU A 82 3.18 4.34 -5.31
C GLU A 82 4.14 4.72 -4.18
N SER A 83 4.39 3.81 -3.24
CA SER A 83 5.31 4.08 -2.14
C SER A 83 6.73 4.30 -2.65
N TYR A 84 7.12 3.59 -3.69
CA TYR A 84 8.46 3.72 -4.27
C TYR A 84 8.69 5.10 -4.87
N ALA A 85 7.65 5.70 -5.44
CA ALA A 85 7.73 7.03 -6.03
C ALA A 85 8.16 8.10 -5.03
N PHE A 86 7.95 7.86 -3.72
CA PHE A 86 8.34 8.79 -2.67
C PHE A 86 9.75 8.54 -2.12
N SER A 87 10.39 7.46 -2.55
CA SER A 87 11.73 7.08 -2.06
C SER A 87 12.86 7.77 -2.78
N ILE A 88 12.52 8.54 -3.79
CA ILE A 88 13.50 9.21 -4.67
C ILE A 88 13.78 10.65 -4.23
#